data_59a7832f4b83b83f83bc0f3e6a5c498c
#
_entry.id   59a7832f4b83b83f83bc0f3e6a5c498c
#
_cell.length_a   1.000
_cell.length_b   1.000
_cell.length_c   1.000
_cell.angle_alpha   90.00
_cell.angle_beta   90.00
_cell.angle_gamma   90.00
#
_symmetry.space_group_name_H-M   'P 1'
#
loop_
_entity.id
_entity.type
_entity.pdbx_description
1 polymer ?
#
loop_
_entity_poly.entity_id
_entity_poly.type
_entity_poly.pdbx_seq_one_letter_code
_entity_poly.pdbx_strand_id
1 'polypeptide(L)'
;TRFAIQILRDQIGQRVWPAHRLDRGTSGALLFALNSATANRLGQQFEKGSVDKRYWAIVRGFPADYGSIDHPLSRQRDDYEFQGKASSSEAQEALTRFCKLAEIELPLAVDRYPSSRYALLEVEPVTGRRHQIRRHLKHISHPIIGDATYGKGRHNRFFAEQLGCQRLLLACVELAFDHPVSGERLPIKAPVSGQFAAILARFGWPDTQ
;
A
#
# COMPACT_ATOMS: atom_id res chain seq x y z
N THR A 1 8.84 0.73 -19.76
CA THR A 1 8.86 0.40 -18.30
C THR A 1 8.82 -1.11 -18.17
N ARG A 2 9.78 -1.72 -17.45
CA ARG A 2 9.80 -3.17 -17.19
C ARG A 2 8.92 -3.47 -15.97
N PHE A 3 8.15 -4.56 -16.04
CA PHE A 3 7.33 -5.03 -14.92
C PHE A 3 8.16 -5.90 -13.96
N ALA A 4 7.80 -5.94 -12.68
CA ALA A 4 8.48 -6.75 -11.66
C ALA A 4 8.62 -8.23 -12.05
N ILE A 5 7.58 -8.81 -12.68
CA ILE A 5 7.60 -10.20 -13.19
C ILE A 5 8.70 -10.41 -14.25
N GLN A 6 8.96 -9.43 -15.11
CA GLN A 6 10.00 -9.52 -16.14
C GLN A 6 11.39 -9.42 -15.51
N ILE A 7 11.54 -8.49 -14.55
CA ILE A 7 12.80 -8.29 -13.83
C ILE A 7 13.18 -9.56 -13.07
N LEU A 8 12.24 -10.11 -12.28
CA LEU A 8 12.50 -11.31 -11.49
C LEU A 8 12.75 -12.53 -12.37
N ARG A 9 11.95 -12.74 -13.44
CA ARG A 9 12.17 -13.81 -14.42
C ARG A 9 13.61 -13.78 -14.97
N ASP A 10 14.05 -12.60 -15.39
CA ASP A 10 15.39 -12.43 -15.98
C ASP A 10 16.50 -12.62 -14.94
N GLN A 11 16.26 -12.21 -13.71
CA GLN A 11 17.20 -12.34 -12.59
C GLN A 11 17.46 -13.80 -12.21
N ILE A 12 16.41 -14.64 -12.18
CA ILE A 12 16.51 -16.05 -11.76
C ILE A 12 16.58 -17.03 -12.94
N GLY A 13 16.47 -16.54 -14.18
CA GLY A 13 16.57 -17.36 -15.39
C GLY A 13 15.40 -18.33 -15.63
N GLN A 14 14.26 -18.14 -14.96
CA GLN A 14 13.09 -19.00 -15.15
C GLN A 14 11.78 -18.23 -15.02
N ARG A 15 10.69 -18.83 -15.56
CA ARG A 15 9.35 -18.26 -15.48
C ARG A 15 8.88 -18.19 -14.02
N VAL A 16 8.21 -17.08 -13.67
CA VAL A 16 7.57 -16.85 -12.36
C VAL A 16 6.10 -16.49 -12.52
N TRP A 17 5.32 -16.73 -11.47
CA TRP A 17 3.89 -16.48 -11.42
C TRP A 17 3.58 -15.57 -10.22
N PRO A 18 2.97 -14.39 -10.41
CA PRO A 18 2.59 -13.55 -9.30
C PRO A 18 1.45 -14.20 -8.50
N ALA A 19 1.58 -14.25 -7.18
CA ALA A 19 0.52 -14.73 -6.28
C ALA A 19 -0.49 -13.62 -5.95
N HIS A 20 -0.06 -12.38 -5.99
CA HIS A 20 -0.88 -11.19 -5.79
C HIS A 20 -0.29 -9.99 -6.53
N ARG A 21 -0.90 -8.82 -6.35
CA ARG A 21 -0.45 -7.58 -6.97
C ARG A 21 -0.35 -6.44 -5.95
N LEU A 22 0.53 -5.49 -6.23
CA LEU A 22 0.57 -4.17 -5.61
C LEU A 22 0.01 -3.13 -6.59
N ASP A 23 -0.60 -2.07 -6.06
CA ASP A 23 -1.00 -0.91 -6.86
C ASP A 23 0.22 -0.21 -7.47
N ARG A 24 0.03 0.42 -8.62
CA ARG A 24 1.09 1.25 -9.23
C ARG A 24 1.55 2.33 -8.25
N GLY A 25 2.85 2.38 -8.00
CA GLY A 25 3.47 3.29 -7.05
C GLY A 25 3.61 2.75 -5.62
N THR A 26 2.88 1.69 -5.24
CA THR A 26 3.11 0.96 -3.98
C THR A 26 4.38 0.12 -4.10
N SER A 27 5.21 0.15 -3.07
CA SER A 27 6.42 -0.70 -2.96
C SER A 27 6.26 -1.79 -1.90
N GLY A 28 7.31 -2.58 -1.68
CA GLY A 28 7.39 -3.56 -0.61
C GLY A 28 7.23 -5.00 -1.07
N ALA A 29 6.78 -5.87 -0.18
CA ALA A 29 6.70 -7.31 -0.42
C ALA A 29 5.75 -7.67 -1.56
N LEU A 30 6.27 -8.40 -2.54
CA LEU A 30 5.52 -8.92 -3.68
C LEU A 30 5.91 -10.39 -3.89
N LEU A 31 4.93 -11.28 -3.74
CA LEU A 31 5.14 -12.73 -3.73
C LEU A 31 4.97 -13.31 -5.13
N PHE A 32 5.95 -14.13 -5.54
CA PHE A 32 5.91 -14.91 -6.78
C PHE A 32 6.12 -16.39 -6.47
N ALA A 33 5.47 -17.24 -7.26
CA ALA A 33 5.68 -18.68 -7.22
C ALA A 33 6.53 -19.13 -8.42
N LEU A 34 7.22 -20.25 -8.28
CA LEU A 34 8.05 -20.85 -9.33
C LEU A 34 7.26 -21.80 -10.26
N ASN A 35 5.99 -22.03 -9.97
CA ASN A 35 5.06 -22.79 -10.82
C ASN A 35 3.62 -22.32 -10.61
N SER A 36 2.76 -22.65 -11.57
CA SER A 36 1.37 -22.20 -11.58
C SER A 36 0.52 -22.83 -10.48
N ALA A 37 0.78 -24.08 -10.11
CA ALA A 37 0.02 -24.77 -9.04
C ALA A 37 0.24 -24.08 -7.68
N THR A 38 1.48 -23.75 -7.37
CA THR A 38 1.84 -22.99 -6.17
C THR A 38 1.24 -21.56 -6.21
N ALA A 39 1.29 -20.89 -7.37
CA ALA A 39 0.67 -19.58 -7.52
C ALA A 39 -0.85 -19.63 -7.25
N ASN A 40 -1.54 -20.64 -7.76
CA ASN A 40 -2.98 -20.81 -7.52
C ASN A 40 -3.30 -21.04 -6.03
N ARG A 41 -2.52 -21.88 -5.33
CA ARG A 41 -2.70 -22.11 -3.88
C ARG A 41 -2.50 -20.82 -3.06
N LEU A 42 -1.46 -20.07 -3.39
CA LEU A 42 -1.21 -18.76 -2.75
C LEU A 42 -2.31 -17.76 -3.09
N GLY A 43 -2.72 -17.67 -4.36
CA GLY A 43 -3.83 -16.80 -4.79
C GLY A 43 -5.11 -17.05 -4.01
N GLN A 44 -5.46 -18.32 -3.76
CA GLN A 44 -6.60 -18.70 -2.93
C GLN A 44 -6.49 -18.21 -1.47
N GLN A 45 -5.29 -18.15 -0.91
CA GLN A 45 -5.10 -17.57 0.43
C GLN A 45 -5.38 -16.06 0.44
N PHE A 46 -4.94 -15.34 -0.60
CA PHE A 46 -5.27 -13.91 -0.75
C PHE A 46 -6.77 -13.68 -0.94
N GLU A 47 -7.44 -14.52 -1.74
CA GLU A 47 -8.89 -14.44 -1.97
C GLU A 47 -9.70 -14.73 -0.71
N LYS A 48 -9.30 -15.71 0.08
CA LYS A 48 -9.93 -16.07 1.37
C LYS A 48 -9.60 -15.09 2.50
N GLY A 49 -8.67 -14.16 2.30
CA GLY A 49 -8.25 -13.22 3.32
C GLY A 49 -7.38 -13.83 4.43
N SER A 50 -6.79 -15.01 4.21
CA SER A 50 -5.93 -15.69 5.19
C SER A 50 -4.47 -15.21 5.20
N VAL A 51 -4.12 -14.29 4.31
CA VAL A 51 -2.80 -13.65 4.27
C VAL A 51 -2.84 -12.37 5.10
N ASP A 52 -2.00 -12.30 6.14
CA ASP A 52 -1.82 -11.05 6.87
C ASP A 52 -1.00 -10.09 6.02
N LYS A 53 -1.40 -8.83 5.99
CA LYS A 53 -0.77 -7.79 5.18
C LYS A 53 -0.58 -6.55 6.03
N ARG A 54 0.64 -6.11 6.17
CA ARG A 54 0.97 -4.90 6.92
C ARG A 54 1.63 -3.89 5.99
N TYR A 55 1.10 -2.68 6.01
CA TYR A 55 1.57 -1.58 5.18
C TYR A 55 1.99 -0.42 6.06
N TRP A 56 2.97 0.35 5.60
CA TRP A 56 3.24 1.66 6.14
C TRP A 56 2.80 2.73 5.14
N ALA A 57 2.16 3.78 5.67
CA ALA A 57 1.66 4.90 4.88
C ALA A 57 1.97 6.22 5.57
N ILE A 58 2.50 7.20 4.82
CA ILE A 58 2.59 8.58 5.31
C ILE A 58 1.38 9.34 4.79
N VAL A 59 0.61 9.90 5.73
CA VAL A 59 -0.65 10.59 5.46
C VAL A 59 -0.61 12.06 5.86
N ARG A 60 -1.49 12.85 5.25
CA ARG A 60 -1.74 14.23 5.66
C ARG A 60 -2.61 14.28 6.91
N GLY A 61 -2.28 15.17 7.84
CA GLY A 61 -3.03 15.44 9.06
C GLY A 61 -2.68 14.49 10.20
N PHE A 62 -3.41 14.61 11.29
CA PHE A 62 -3.28 13.78 12.48
C PHE A 62 -4.55 12.92 12.61
N PRO A 63 -4.56 11.68 12.15
CA PRO A 63 -5.61 10.73 12.45
C PRO A 63 -5.58 10.32 13.92
N ALA A 64 -6.63 9.63 14.38
CA ALA A 64 -6.63 8.98 15.69
C ALA A 64 -5.44 8.02 15.83
N ASP A 65 -5.04 7.71 17.07
CA ASP A 65 -3.89 6.82 17.33
C ASP A 65 -4.10 5.40 16.78
N TYR A 66 -5.35 4.94 16.78
CA TYR A 66 -5.76 3.69 16.15
C TYR A 66 -7.22 3.78 15.68
N GLY A 67 -7.59 2.93 14.76
CA GLY A 67 -8.96 2.89 14.27
C GLY A 67 -9.21 1.83 13.21
N SER A 68 -10.47 1.73 12.82
CA SER A 68 -10.91 0.93 11.69
C SER A 68 -11.77 1.75 10.74
N ILE A 69 -11.59 1.52 9.44
CA ILE A 69 -12.37 2.14 8.39
C ILE A 69 -13.20 1.03 7.76
N ASP A 70 -14.47 0.95 8.19
CA ASP A 70 -15.48 0.06 7.63
C ASP A 70 -16.32 0.87 6.65
N HIS A 71 -15.93 0.87 5.38
CA HIS A 71 -16.59 1.64 4.34
C HIS A 71 -16.60 0.88 3.02
N PRO A 72 -17.78 0.48 2.51
CA PRO A 72 -17.89 -0.25 1.25
C PRO A 72 -17.29 0.52 0.08
N LEU A 73 -16.62 -0.20 -0.80
CA LEU A 73 -15.93 0.40 -1.95
C LEU A 73 -16.56 -0.08 -3.26
N SER A 74 -16.99 0.85 -4.11
CA SER A 74 -17.43 0.54 -5.46
C SER A 74 -16.33 -0.17 -6.25
N ARG A 75 -16.67 -1.20 -7.03
CA ARG A 75 -15.73 -1.91 -7.88
C ARG A 75 -15.13 -0.92 -8.89
N GLN A 76 -13.81 -0.83 -8.93
CA GLN A 76 -13.08 -0.12 -9.96
C GLN A 76 -12.53 -1.13 -10.97
N ARG A 77 -12.75 -0.89 -12.26
CA ARG A 77 -12.18 -1.71 -13.34
C ARG A 77 -10.66 -1.63 -13.32
N ASP A 78 -10.01 -2.73 -13.60
CA ASP A 78 -8.59 -2.76 -13.88
C ASP A 78 -8.31 -2.20 -15.29
N ASP A 79 -7.16 -1.54 -15.45
CA ASP A 79 -6.71 -0.99 -16.74
C ASP A 79 -6.53 -2.08 -17.82
N TYR A 80 -6.56 -3.34 -17.42
CA TYR A 80 -6.42 -4.54 -18.26
C TYR A 80 -7.70 -5.39 -18.37
N GLU A 81 -8.82 -4.99 -17.73
CA GLU A 81 -10.09 -5.68 -17.90
C GLU A 81 -10.73 -5.35 -19.27
N PHE A 82 -11.05 -6.39 -20.03
CA PHE A 82 -11.71 -6.27 -21.33
C PHE A 82 -13.02 -5.49 -21.19
N GLN A 83 -13.29 -4.55 -22.10
CA GLN A 83 -14.42 -3.59 -22.05
C GLN A 83 -15.83 -4.23 -22.21
N GLY A 84 -15.95 -5.55 -22.22
CA GLY A 84 -17.19 -6.27 -22.58
C GLY A 84 -18.09 -6.72 -21.43
N LYS A 85 -17.67 -6.68 -20.17
CA LYS A 85 -18.52 -7.05 -19.04
C LYS A 85 -19.04 -5.80 -18.30
N ALA A 86 -20.38 -5.66 -18.21
CA ALA A 86 -20.99 -4.67 -17.34
C ALA A 86 -20.45 -4.88 -15.90
N SER A 87 -19.74 -3.90 -15.37
CA SER A 87 -19.33 -3.95 -13.97
C SER A 87 -20.57 -3.73 -13.13
N SER A 88 -20.89 -4.65 -12.22
CA SER A 88 -21.84 -4.35 -11.16
C SER A 88 -21.37 -3.09 -10.43
N SER A 89 -22.19 -2.08 -10.35
CA SER A 89 -21.92 -0.84 -9.62
C SER A 89 -22.01 -1.04 -8.10
N GLU A 90 -22.27 -2.27 -7.66
CA GLU A 90 -22.42 -2.61 -6.24
C GLU A 90 -21.14 -2.36 -5.46
N ALA A 91 -21.30 -1.64 -4.35
CA ALA A 91 -20.23 -1.45 -3.39
C ALA A 91 -19.96 -2.79 -2.67
N GLN A 92 -18.68 -3.14 -2.56
CA GLN A 92 -18.20 -4.33 -1.88
C GLN A 92 -17.73 -3.96 -0.49
N GLU A 93 -18.05 -4.79 0.49
CA GLU A 93 -17.54 -4.65 1.86
C GLU A 93 -16.02 -4.50 1.84
N ALA A 94 -15.54 -3.54 2.60
CA ALA A 94 -14.12 -3.26 2.73
C ALA A 94 -13.81 -2.75 4.13
N LEU A 95 -12.83 -3.38 4.78
CA LEU A 95 -12.40 -3.07 6.13
C LEU A 95 -10.88 -2.89 6.16
N THR A 96 -10.43 -1.78 6.74
CA THR A 96 -9.01 -1.47 6.95
C THR A 96 -8.80 -1.01 8.39
N ARG A 97 -7.85 -1.60 9.09
CA ARG A 97 -7.42 -1.17 10.42
C ARG A 97 -6.15 -0.33 10.29
N PHE A 98 -5.91 0.56 11.22
CA PHE A 98 -4.69 1.34 11.28
C PHE A 98 -4.28 1.66 12.72
N CYS A 99 -2.97 1.88 12.89
CA CYS A 99 -2.35 2.40 14.10
C CYS A 99 -1.37 3.51 13.71
N LYS A 100 -1.37 4.62 14.43
CA LYS A 100 -0.43 5.72 14.23
C LYS A 100 0.88 5.40 14.93
N LEU A 101 1.98 5.40 14.18
CA LEU A 101 3.33 5.12 14.69
C LEU A 101 4.08 6.40 15.07
N ALA A 102 3.84 7.49 14.32
CA ALA A 102 4.48 8.78 14.57
C ALA A 102 3.69 9.91 13.91
N GLU A 103 3.93 11.14 14.35
CA GLU A 103 3.37 12.35 13.75
C GLU A 103 4.35 13.52 13.81
N ILE A 104 4.17 14.51 12.94
CA ILE A 104 4.95 15.74 12.89
C ILE A 104 4.09 16.92 12.46
N GLU A 105 4.27 18.06 13.12
CA GLU A 105 3.75 19.34 12.66
C GLU A 105 4.91 20.22 12.19
N LEU A 106 4.90 20.60 10.93
CA LEU A 106 5.88 21.50 10.34
C LEU A 106 5.34 22.93 10.39
N PRO A 107 6.13 23.92 10.83
CA PRO A 107 5.74 25.33 10.86
C PRO A 107 5.79 25.95 9.45
N LEU A 108 5.12 25.31 8.49
CA LEU A 108 5.13 25.67 7.07
C LEU A 108 3.71 25.67 6.51
N ALA A 109 3.30 26.75 5.87
CA ALA A 109 2.02 26.91 5.22
C ALA A 109 2.06 26.24 3.82
N VAL A 110 1.80 24.93 3.75
CA VAL A 110 1.71 24.19 2.48
C VAL A 110 0.36 24.37 1.81
N ASP A 111 -0.70 24.52 2.58
CA ASP A 111 -2.07 24.79 2.11
C ASP A 111 -2.60 26.05 2.84
N ARG A 112 -3.85 26.07 3.23
CA ARG A 112 -4.56 27.21 3.85
C ARG A 112 -4.20 27.45 5.33
N TYR A 113 -3.55 26.51 6.00
CA TYR A 113 -3.18 26.60 7.40
C TYR A 113 -1.73 27.08 7.57
N PRO A 114 -1.37 27.75 8.66
CA PRO A 114 -0.02 28.25 8.91
C PRO A 114 0.99 27.15 9.16
N SER A 115 0.52 25.95 9.50
CA SER A 115 1.34 24.75 9.71
C SER A 115 0.81 23.58 8.88
N SER A 116 1.62 22.54 8.72
CA SER A 116 1.27 21.34 7.99
C SER A 116 1.56 20.10 8.82
N ARG A 117 0.60 19.20 8.89
CA ARG A 117 0.62 18.01 9.75
C ARG A 117 0.70 16.74 8.93
N TYR A 118 1.53 15.80 9.38
CA TYR A 118 1.72 14.50 8.75
C TYR A 118 1.84 13.42 9.80
N ALA A 119 1.42 12.21 9.46
CA ALA A 119 1.52 11.05 10.34
C ALA A 119 2.01 9.83 9.56
N LEU A 120 2.77 8.96 10.24
CA LEU A 120 3.12 7.63 9.80
C LEU A 120 2.11 6.65 10.40
N LEU A 121 1.48 5.87 9.55
CA LEU A 121 0.53 4.84 9.94
C LEU A 121 1.07 3.45 9.57
N GLU A 122 0.86 2.49 10.48
CA GLU A 122 0.77 1.08 10.12
C GLU A 122 -0.68 0.78 9.74
N VAL A 123 -0.90 0.07 8.64
CA VAL A 123 -2.21 -0.17 8.05
C VAL A 123 -2.37 -1.64 7.70
N GLU A 124 -3.46 -2.24 8.16
CA GLU A 124 -3.82 -3.64 7.92
C GLU A 124 -5.14 -3.71 7.11
N PRO A 125 -5.08 -3.97 5.79
CA PRO A 125 -6.29 -4.20 5.00
C PRO A 125 -6.81 -5.61 5.26
N VAL A 126 -7.95 -5.74 5.97
CA VAL A 126 -8.62 -7.02 6.24
C VAL A 126 -9.19 -7.61 4.95
N THR A 127 -9.74 -6.78 4.08
CA THR A 127 -10.18 -7.13 2.73
C THR A 127 -9.15 -6.69 1.70
N GLY A 128 -9.33 -7.01 0.42
CA GLY A 128 -8.37 -6.73 -0.66
C GLY A 128 -8.99 -6.04 -1.88
N ARG A 129 -9.71 -4.92 -1.70
CA ARG A 129 -10.32 -4.18 -2.83
C ARG A 129 -9.30 -3.28 -3.53
N ARG A 130 -9.52 -3.01 -4.81
CA ARG A 130 -8.63 -2.13 -5.60
C ARG A 130 -8.47 -0.76 -4.93
N HIS A 131 -7.24 -0.33 -4.73
CA HIS A 131 -6.85 0.92 -4.06
C HIS A 131 -7.45 1.09 -2.65
N GLN A 132 -7.78 0.01 -1.95
CA GLN A 132 -8.53 0.05 -0.69
C GLN A 132 -7.91 1.00 0.34
N ILE A 133 -6.65 0.82 0.70
CA ILE A 133 -5.96 1.66 1.70
C ILE A 133 -6.02 3.13 1.28
N ARG A 134 -5.72 3.44 0.03
CA ARG A 134 -5.69 4.79 -0.53
C ARG A 134 -7.05 5.47 -0.46
N ARG A 135 -8.12 4.73 -0.82
CA ARG A 135 -9.52 5.21 -0.79
C ARG A 135 -10.01 5.39 0.64
N HIS A 136 -9.73 4.44 1.52
CA HIS A 136 -10.12 4.48 2.93
C HIS A 136 -9.47 5.65 3.66
N LEU A 137 -8.15 5.83 3.52
CA LEU A 137 -7.46 6.96 4.16
C LEU A 137 -7.92 8.31 3.61
N LYS A 138 -8.25 8.40 2.30
CA LYS A 138 -8.91 9.59 1.75
C LYS A 138 -10.31 9.79 2.35
N HIS A 139 -11.09 8.72 2.53
CA HIS A 139 -12.45 8.79 3.09
C HIS A 139 -12.45 9.44 4.48
N ILE A 140 -11.53 9.07 5.33
CA ILE A 140 -11.36 9.69 6.66
C ILE A 140 -10.58 11.02 6.63
N SER A 141 -10.39 11.64 5.47
CA SER A 141 -9.71 12.93 5.26
C SER A 141 -8.20 12.94 5.55
N HIS A 142 -7.56 11.79 5.60
CA HIS A 142 -6.11 11.60 5.76
C HIS A 142 -5.48 10.95 4.53
N PRO A 143 -5.52 11.60 3.34
CA PRO A 143 -5.00 11.02 2.11
C PRO A 143 -3.48 10.80 2.20
N ILE A 144 -3.02 9.73 1.51
CA ILE A 144 -1.60 9.38 1.46
C ILE A 144 -0.81 10.42 0.66
N ILE A 145 0.37 10.76 1.13
CA ILE A 145 1.31 11.63 0.42
C ILE A 145 1.86 10.94 -0.83
N GLY A 146 1.97 11.70 -1.92
CA GLY A 146 2.42 11.19 -3.22
C GLY A 146 1.36 10.43 -4.00
N ASP A 147 0.13 10.33 -3.49
CA ASP A 147 -0.99 9.74 -4.23
C ASP A 147 -1.51 10.72 -5.29
N ALA A 148 -1.30 10.37 -6.57
CA ALA A 148 -1.72 11.21 -7.69
C ALA A 148 -3.25 11.22 -7.91
N THR A 149 -3.95 10.15 -7.46
CA THR A 149 -5.40 9.98 -7.68
C THR A 149 -6.23 10.48 -6.50
N TYR A 150 -5.82 10.11 -5.28
CA TYR A 150 -6.60 10.35 -4.07
C TYR A 150 -5.95 11.37 -3.13
N GLY A 151 -4.72 11.78 -3.41
CA GLY A 151 -3.93 12.69 -2.58
C GLY A 151 -4.32 14.17 -2.70
N LYS A 152 -3.57 15.01 -2.02
CA LYS A 152 -3.67 16.48 -2.10
C LYS A 152 -2.48 17.05 -2.86
N GLY A 153 -2.73 17.60 -4.05
CA GLY A 153 -1.71 18.06 -4.97
C GLY A 153 -0.70 19.05 -4.36
N ARG A 154 -1.13 19.99 -3.49
CA ARG A 154 -0.21 20.94 -2.83
C ARG A 154 0.79 20.22 -1.91
N HIS A 155 0.32 19.27 -1.10
CA HIS A 155 1.18 18.48 -0.22
C HIS A 155 2.11 17.55 -1.02
N ASN A 156 1.60 16.92 -2.09
CA ASN A 156 2.44 16.10 -2.97
C ASN A 156 3.56 16.93 -3.61
N ARG A 157 3.24 18.15 -4.07
CA ARG A 157 4.24 19.07 -4.63
C ARG A 157 5.27 19.51 -3.60
N PHE A 158 4.86 19.85 -2.39
CA PHE A 158 5.76 20.17 -1.29
C PHE A 158 6.76 19.04 -1.02
N PHE A 159 6.28 17.78 -0.93
CA PHE A 159 7.18 16.64 -0.76
C PHE A 159 8.13 16.45 -1.95
N ALA A 160 7.66 16.67 -3.18
CA ALA A 160 8.50 16.57 -4.38
C ALA A 160 9.59 17.63 -4.42
N GLU A 161 9.24 18.90 -4.20
CA GLU A 161 10.12 20.05 -4.40
C GLU A 161 11.02 20.31 -3.18
N GLN A 162 10.52 20.14 -1.96
CA GLN A 162 11.25 20.49 -0.74
C GLN A 162 11.86 19.30 -0.02
N LEU A 163 11.30 18.11 -0.20
CA LEU A 163 11.76 16.89 0.47
C LEU A 163 12.33 15.84 -0.49
N GLY A 164 12.35 16.12 -1.80
CA GLY A 164 12.88 15.22 -2.82
C GLY A 164 12.12 13.91 -2.98
N CYS A 165 10.83 13.87 -2.58
CA CYS A 165 10.02 12.66 -2.61
C CYS A 165 8.84 12.79 -3.58
N GLN A 166 8.93 12.11 -4.74
CA GLN A 166 7.93 12.17 -5.81
C GLN A 166 7.06 10.92 -5.92
N ARG A 167 7.25 9.92 -5.05
CA ARG A 167 6.53 8.67 -5.08
C ARG A 167 5.34 8.63 -4.14
N LEU A 168 4.41 7.69 -4.36
CA LEU A 168 3.41 7.29 -3.38
C LEU A 168 4.10 6.75 -2.12
N LEU A 169 3.82 7.35 -0.95
CA LEU A 169 4.37 6.90 0.34
C LEU A 169 3.47 5.83 0.97
N LEU A 170 3.34 4.72 0.26
CA LEU A 170 2.68 3.48 0.67
C LEU A 170 3.59 2.31 0.35
N ALA A 171 3.84 1.44 1.35
CA ALA A 171 4.69 0.26 1.20
C ALA A 171 4.11 -0.94 1.97
N CYS A 172 4.08 -2.12 1.34
CA CYS A 172 3.80 -3.39 2.00
C CYS A 172 5.07 -3.84 2.74
N VAL A 173 5.10 -3.66 4.06
CA VAL A 173 6.30 -3.94 4.88
C VAL A 173 6.34 -5.37 5.41
N GLU A 174 5.19 -6.04 5.45
CA GLU A 174 5.12 -7.43 5.88
C GLU A 174 3.96 -8.17 5.20
N LEU A 175 4.22 -9.43 4.85
CA LEU A 175 3.23 -10.42 4.46
C LEU A 175 3.44 -11.66 5.33
N ALA A 176 2.35 -12.26 5.85
CA ALA A 176 2.42 -13.59 6.44
C ALA A 176 1.36 -14.50 5.81
N PHE A 177 1.80 -15.67 5.32
CA PHE A 177 0.97 -16.63 4.60
C PHE A 177 1.39 -18.05 4.95
N ASP A 178 0.54 -19.04 4.67
CA ASP A 178 0.88 -20.43 4.90
C ASP A 178 1.63 -20.98 3.68
N HIS A 179 2.80 -21.59 3.93
CA HIS A 179 3.59 -22.19 2.86
C HIS A 179 2.77 -23.28 2.15
N PRO A 180 2.60 -23.20 0.80
CA PRO A 180 1.61 -24.01 0.08
C PRO A 180 1.88 -25.51 0.05
N VAL A 181 3.05 -25.97 0.53
CA VAL A 181 3.42 -27.38 0.61
C VAL A 181 3.50 -27.85 2.07
N SER A 182 4.25 -27.15 2.94
CA SER A 182 4.41 -27.55 4.35
C SER A 182 3.26 -27.11 5.25
N GLY A 183 2.48 -26.09 4.87
CA GLY A 183 1.46 -25.48 5.72
C GLY A 183 2.02 -24.57 6.82
N GLU A 184 3.33 -24.41 6.91
CA GLU A 184 3.98 -23.55 7.90
C GLU A 184 3.68 -22.08 7.65
N ARG A 185 3.39 -21.31 8.71
CA ARG A 185 3.19 -19.87 8.63
C ARG A 185 4.49 -19.14 8.40
N LEU A 186 4.63 -18.46 7.27
CA LEU A 186 5.84 -17.74 6.86
C LEU A 186 5.62 -16.23 6.90
N PRO A 187 6.26 -15.50 7.83
CA PRO A 187 6.34 -14.04 7.75
C PRO A 187 7.46 -13.62 6.79
N ILE A 188 7.16 -12.70 5.88
CA ILE A 188 8.13 -12.06 4.99
C ILE A 188 8.12 -10.57 5.29
N LYS A 189 9.28 -10.02 5.63
CA LYS A 189 9.47 -8.58 5.84
C LYS A 189 10.15 -7.93 4.64
N ALA A 190 9.71 -6.74 4.30
CA ALA A 190 10.29 -5.90 3.27
C ALA A 190 10.47 -4.49 3.83
N PRO A 191 11.65 -4.13 4.31
CA PRO A 191 11.89 -2.82 4.89
C PRO A 191 11.69 -1.72 3.84
N VAL A 192 11.24 -0.55 4.27
CA VAL A 192 11.12 0.61 3.40
C VAL A 192 12.51 1.07 2.95
N SER A 193 12.61 1.62 1.75
CA SER A 193 13.87 2.03 1.16
C SER A 193 13.75 3.29 0.31
N GLY A 194 14.88 3.82 -0.14
CA GLY A 194 14.94 4.98 -1.05
C GLY A 194 14.25 6.21 -0.47
N GLN A 195 13.44 6.89 -1.27
CA GLN A 195 12.77 8.13 -0.87
C GLN A 195 11.85 7.96 0.36
N PHE A 196 11.24 6.79 0.58
CA PHE A 196 10.41 6.55 1.76
C PHE A 196 11.27 6.55 3.03
N ALA A 197 12.34 5.75 3.07
CA ALA A 197 13.27 5.71 4.20
C ALA A 197 13.92 7.09 4.46
N ALA A 198 14.24 7.84 3.41
CA ALA A 198 14.78 9.19 3.54
C ALA A 198 13.79 10.15 4.24
N ILE A 199 12.48 10.04 4.00
CA ILE A 199 11.47 10.83 4.71
C ILE A 199 11.36 10.40 6.17
N LEU A 200 11.37 9.10 6.47
CA LEU A 200 11.37 8.62 7.86
C LEU A 200 12.55 9.17 8.64
N ALA A 201 13.76 9.05 8.10
CA ALA A 201 14.98 9.57 8.71
C ALA A 201 14.93 11.10 8.90
N ARG A 202 14.43 11.85 7.91
CA ARG A 202 14.31 13.31 7.98
C ARG A 202 13.35 13.78 9.08
N PHE A 203 12.30 13.01 9.35
CA PHE A 203 11.32 13.31 10.39
C PHE A 203 11.68 12.70 11.76
N GLY A 204 12.75 11.95 11.86
CA GLY A 204 13.13 11.23 13.08
C GLY A 204 12.14 10.12 13.46
N TRP A 205 11.46 9.56 12.46
CA TRP A 205 10.44 8.53 12.67
C TRP A 205 11.06 7.13 12.70
N PRO A 206 10.33 6.14 13.29
CA PRO A 206 10.83 4.76 13.34
C PRO A 206 11.11 4.22 11.94
N ASP A 207 12.11 3.32 11.85
CA ASP A 207 12.44 2.55 10.65
C ASP A 207 11.89 1.12 10.77
N THR A 208 11.77 0.43 9.64
CA THR A 208 11.30 -0.97 9.52
C THR A 208 12.39 -2.01 9.78
N GLN A 209 13.51 -1.63 10.40
CA GLN A 209 14.61 -2.57 10.69
C GLN A 209 14.20 -3.69 11.65
#